data_875715586a46f2cb4cdf91950950ef29
#
_entry.id   875715586a46f2cb4cdf91950950ef29
#
_cell.length_a   1.000
_cell.length_b   1.000
_cell.length_c   1.000
_cell.angle_alpha   90.00
_cell.angle_beta   90.00
_cell.angle_gamma   90.00
#
_symmetry.space_group_name_H-M   'P 1'
#
loop_
_entity.id
_entity.type
_entity.pdbx_description
1 polymer ?
#
loop_
_entity_poly.entity_id
_entity_poly.type
_entity_poly.pdbx_seq_one_letter_code
_entity_poly.pdbx_strand_id
1 'polypeptide(L)'
;MTTERRIVILGGGTGGTLTANRLLRHYRHEHQAVHITVVDQDNFHVYQPGLLFVPFGLAHEQDIVRPRGEQLHKAVHYVQCAIDHVDSAADRVVLADGSELPYDVLVIATGARLAVEETEGLTGDGWNESVFTFYDMAGSLALHDALESFERGTLLVNVVDLPIKCPVAPLEFCFLADWYFTERGIRDQVDIVYATPLDGAFTKPVASAKLKALLEEKGVNLVTEFNTGEVDGEGEVGAGEGGCEGD
;
A
#
# COMPACT_ATOMS: atom_id res chain seq x y z
N MET A 1 -9.49 -35.43 -26.13
CA MET A 1 -8.36 -34.49 -25.99
C MET A 1 -8.81 -33.43 -24.99
N THR A 2 -8.25 -33.40 -23.82
CA THR A 2 -8.50 -32.32 -22.88
C THR A 2 -7.85 -31.05 -23.45
N THR A 3 -8.65 -30.09 -23.84
CA THR A 3 -8.16 -28.75 -24.26
C THR A 3 -7.37 -28.14 -23.11
N GLU A 4 -6.15 -27.69 -23.40
CA GLU A 4 -5.31 -26.96 -22.45
C GLU A 4 -6.05 -25.69 -22.00
N ARG A 5 -6.25 -25.52 -20.70
CA ARG A 5 -6.95 -24.36 -20.13
C ARG A 5 -6.02 -23.15 -20.07
N ARG A 6 -6.47 -22.03 -20.59
CA ARG A 6 -5.74 -20.75 -20.57
C ARG A 6 -6.23 -19.92 -19.39
N ILE A 7 -5.32 -19.60 -18.48
CA ILE A 7 -5.59 -18.74 -17.31
C ILE A 7 -4.76 -17.49 -17.46
N VAL A 8 -5.41 -16.33 -17.51
CA VAL A 8 -4.74 -15.03 -17.52
C VAL A 8 -4.93 -14.38 -16.16
N ILE A 9 -3.83 -13.91 -15.57
CA ILE A 9 -3.79 -13.26 -14.25
C ILE A 9 -3.28 -11.84 -14.43
N LEU A 10 -4.10 -10.87 -14.13
CA LEU A 10 -3.76 -9.45 -14.20
C LEU A 10 -3.16 -8.99 -12.88
N GLY A 11 -1.94 -8.50 -12.92
CA GLY A 11 -1.15 -8.12 -11.75
C GLY A 11 -0.27 -9.26 -11.23
N GLY A 12 1.03 -9.04 -11.20
CA GLY A 12 2.05 -9.95 -10.68
C GLY A 12 2.50 -9.61 -9.25
N GLY A 13 1.69 -8.87 -8.51
CA GLY A 13 1.89 -8.65 -7.08
C GLY A 13 1.69 -9.92 -6.24
N THR A 14 1.59 -9.80 -4.92
CA THR A 14 1.45 -10.94 -4.00
C THR A 14 0.28 -11.86 -4.38
N GLY A 15 -0.90 -11.27 -4.68
CA GLY A 15 -2.09 -12.03 -5.03
C GLY A 15 -1.93 -12.82 -6.33
N GLY A 16 -1.45 -12.17 -7.40
CA GLY A 16 -1.28 -12.82 -8.70
C GLY A 16 -0.17 -13.87 -8.70
N THR A 17 0.99 -13.55 -8.15
CA THR A 17 2.13 -14.48 -8.04
C THR A 17 1.78 -15.73 -7.24
N LEU A 18 1.12 -15.56 -6.08
CA LEU A 18 0.67 -16.67 -5.24
C LEU A 18 -0.34 -17.54 -5.97
N THR A 19 -1.31 -16.92 -6.65
CA THR A 19 -2.36 -17.61 -7.41
C THR A 19 -1.75 -18.39 -8.57
N ALA A 20 -0.87 -17.79 -9.37
CA ALA A 20 -0.20 -18.45 -10.49
C ALA A 20 0.56 -19.71 -10.05
N ASN A 21 1.38 -19.58 -9.02
CA ASN A 21 2.19 -20.69 -8.50
C ASN A 21 1.34 -21.80 -7.90
N ARG A 22 0.24 -21.47 -7.19
CA ARG A 22 -0.68 -22.45 -6.60
C ARG A 22 -1.49 -23.18 -7.66
N LEU A 23 -2.04 -22.46 -8.64
CA LEU A 23 -2.78 -23.07 -9.74
C LEU A 23 -1.88 -24.00 -10.53
N LEU A 24 -0.67 -23.56 -10.89
CA LEU A 24 0.27 -24.45 -11.61
C LEU A 24 0.56 -25.73 -10.85
N ARG A 25 0.76 -25.63 -9.52
CA ARG A 25 0.99 -26.80 -8.67
C ARG A 25 -0.22 -27.74 -8.67
N HIS A 26 -1.43 -27.19 -8.54
CA HIS A 26 -2.68 -27.94 -8.55
C HIS A 26 -2.88 -28.68 -9.86
N TYR A 27 -2.81 -28.01 -11.01
CA TYR A 27 -3.00 -28.61 -12.31
C TYR A 27 -1.96 -29.70 -12.60
N ARG A 28 -0.73 -29.53 -12.18
CA ARG A 28 0.32 -30.56 -12.29
C ARG A 28 0.02 -31.78 -11.42
N HIS A 29 -0.47 -31.59 -10.21
CA HIS A 29 -0.87 -32.69 -9.33
C HIS A 29 -2.01 -33.50 -9.94
N GLU A 30 -2.97 -32.82 -10.56
CA GLU A 30 -4.11 -33.46 -11.23
C GLU A 30 -3.78 -33.99 -12.65
N HIS A 31 -2.53 -33.89 -13.09
CA HIS A 31 -2.08 -34.25 -14.45
C HIS A 31 -2.88 -33.58 -15.56
N GLN A 32 -3.34 -32.35 -15.34
CA GLN A 32 -4.10 -31.55 -16.29
C GLN A 32 -3.21 -30.53 -16.98
N ALA A 33 -3.43 -30.32 -18.30
CA ALA A 33 -2.74 -29.29 -19.05
C ALA A 33 -3.30 -27.90 -18.73
N VAL A 34 -2.41 -26.94 -18.47
CA VAL A 34 -2.76 -25.55 -18.20
C VAL A 34 -1.68 -24.61 -18.75
N HIS A 35 -2.11 -23.53 -19.37
CA HIS A 35 -1.27 -22.38 -19.73
C HIS A 35 -1.62 -21.20 -18.82
N ILE A 36 -0.67 -20.76 -17.99
CA ILE A 36 -0.88 -19.66 -17.05
C ILE A 36 -0.01 -18.48 -17.51
N THR A 37 -0.64 -17.35 -17.76
CA THR A 37 0.01 -16.08 -18.08
C THR A 37 -0.25 -15.08 -16.97
N VAL A 38 0.81 -14.46 -16.45
CA VAL A 38 0.74 -13.32 -15.54
C VAL A 38 1.14 -12.07 -16.32
N VAL A 39 0.33 -11.04 -16.24
CA VAL A 39 0.57 -9.72 -16.88
C VAL A 39 0.79 -8.68 -15.82
N ASP A 40 1.88 -7.91 -15.93
CA ASP A 40 2.13 -6.75 -15.10
C ASP A 40 2.99 -5.74 -15.88
N GLN A 41 2.86 -4.46 -15.56
CA GLN A 41 3.66 -3.41 -16.18
C GLN A 41 5.12 -3.40 -15.68
N ASP A 42 5.36 -3.88 -14.45
CA ASP A 42 6.65 -3.85 -13.76
C ASP A 42 7.33 -5.22 -13.75
N ASN A 43 8.64 -5.23 -13.80
CA ASN A 43 9.45 -6.46 -13.67
C ASN A 43 9.96 -6.71 -12.24
N PHE A 44 9.42 -6.05 -11.26
CA PHE A 44 9.81 -6.23 -9.86
C PHE A 44 8.59 -6.42 -8.97
N HIS A 45 8.82 -7.11 -7.86
CA HIS A 45 7.84 -7.34 -6.81
C HIS A 45 8.30 -6.64 -5.55
N VAL A 46 7.46 -5.78 -4.99
CA VAL A 46 7.69 -5.13 -3.70
C VAL A 46 6.93 -5.89 -2.61
N TYR A 47 7.64 -6.30 -1.56
CA TYR A 47 7.01 -6.79 -0.33
C TYR A 47 6.44 -5.59 0.44
N GLN A 48 5.20 -5.23 0.12
CA GLN A 48 4.56 -4.00 0.61
C GLN A 48 4.57 -3.81 2.13
N PRO A 49 4.39 -4.85 2.99
CA PRO A 49 4.50 -4.66 4.44
C PRO A 49 5.88 -4.16 4.89
N GLY A 50 6.92 -4.38 4.10
CA GLY A 50 8.28 -3.90 4.37
C GLY A 50 8.44 -2.38 4.22
N LEU A 51 7.57 -1.74 3.44
CA LEU A 51 7.59 -0.29 3.23
C LEU A 51 7.46 0.50 4.52
N LEU A 52 6.68 0.01 5.48
CA LEU A 52 6.53 0.62 6.81
C LEU A 52 7.85 0.73 7.57
N PHE A 53 8.81 -0.16 7.32
CA PHE A 53 10.09 -0.22 8.05
C PHE A 53 11.19 0.61 7.40
N VAL A 54 11.03 0.96 6.11
CA VAL A 54 12.02 1.75 5.35
C VAL A 54 12.27 3.12 5.98
N PRO A 55 11.23 3.90 6.37
CA PRO A 55 11.44 5.21 6.98
C PRO A 55 12.32 5.21 8.23
N PHE A 56 12.34 4.10 8.95
CA PHE A 56 13.11 3.94 10.19
C PHE A 56 14.47 3.25 10.00
N GLY A 57 14.88 2.97 8.75
CA GLY A 57 16.13 2.25 8.44
C GLY A 57 16.12 0.77 8.86
N LEU A 58 14.96 0.21 9.20
CA LEU A 58 14.78 -1.19 9.60
C LEU A 58 14.65 -2.15 8.41
N ALA A 59 14.40 -1.62 7.22
CA ALA A 59 14.44 -2.35 5.95
C ALA A 59 14.99 -1.43 4.87
N HIS A 60 15.71 -2.01 3.91
CA HIS A 60 16.20 -1.32 2.74
C HIS A 60 15.51 -1.83 1.48
N GLU A 61 15.54 -1.06 0.39
CA GLU A 61 14.93 -1.43 -0.88
C GLU A 61 15.34 -2.85 -1.32
N GLN A 62 16.63 -3.16 -1.24
CA GLN A 62 17.18 -4.48 -1.58
C GLN A 62 16.62 -5.64 -0.74
N ASP A 63 16.05 -5.36 0.44
CA ASP A 63 15.50 -6.39 1.32
C ASP A 63 14.08 -6.75 0.91
N ILE A 64 13.34 -5.80 0.35
CA ILE A 64 11.89 -5.91 0.09
C ILE A 64 11.52 -5.91 -1.40
N VAL A 65 12.49 -5.63 -2.30
CA VAL A 65 12.29 -5.70 -3.76
C VAL A 65 12.95 -6.96 -4.32
N ARG A 66 12.24 -7.66 -5.19
CA ARG A 66 12.75 -8.85 -5.89
C ARG A 66 12.35 -8.81 -7.37
N PRO A 67 13.20 -9.29 -8.28
CA PRO A 67 12.82 -9.51 -9.67
C PRO A 67 11.61 -10.44 -9.75
N ARG A 68 10.63 -10.10 -10.57
CA ARG A 68 9.40 -10.90 -10.69
C ARG A 68 9.66 -12.32 -11.20
N GLY A 69 10.62 -12.48 -12.08
CA GLY A 69 11.03 -13.80 -12.56
C GLY A 69 11.50 -14.77 -11.47
N GLU A 70 12.00 -14.27 -10.33
CA GLU A 70 12.39 -15.08 -9.19
C GLU A 70 11.19 -15.52 -8.33
N GLN A 71 10.06 -14.82 -8.46
CA GLN A 71 8.84 -15.09 -7.70
C GLN A 71 7.90 -16.05 -8.41
N LEU A 72 8.00 -16.17 -9.72
CA LEU A 72 7.16 -17.01 -10.55
C LEU A 72 7.88 -18.33 -10.89
N HIS A 73 7.13 -19.42 -10.85
CA HIS A 73 7.65 -20.70 -11.34
C HIS A 73 7.92 -20.57 -12.85
N LYS A 74 9.06 -21.13 -13.31
CA LYS A 74 9.54 -21.07 -14.72
C LYS A 74 8.56 -21.55 -15.82
N ALA A 75 7.50 -22.25 -15.46
CA ALA A 75 6.44 -22.68 -16.39
C ALA A 75 5.23 -21.73 -16.39
N VAL A 76 5.27 -20.66 -15.62
CA VAL A 76 4.31 -19.55 -15.72
C VAL A 76 4.87 -18.56 -16.75
N HIS A 77 4.05 -18.22 -17.74
CA HIS A 77 4.42 -17.22 -18.71
C HIS A 77 4.22 -15.83 -18.11
N TYR A 78 5.27 -15.01 -18.16
CA TYR A 78 5.20 -13.63 -17.68
C TYR A 78 5.25 -12.66 -18.86
N VAL A 79 4.29 -11.75 -18.93
CA VAL A 79 4.18 -10.68 -19.92
C VAL A 79 4.34 -9.35 -19.20
N GLN A 80 5.44 -8.66 -19.48
CA GLN A 80 5.66 -7.30 -18.97
C GLN A 80 5.03 -6.31 -19.95
N CYS A 81 3.79 -5.91 -19.66
CA CYS A 81 3.06 -4.89 -20.42
C CYS A 81 1.95 -4.30 -19.56
N ALA A 82 1.63 -3.04 -19.76
CA ALA A 82 0.45 -2.44 -19.16
C ALA A 82 -0.83 -3.03 -19.77
N ILE A 83 -1.86 -3.14 -18.96
CA ILE A 83 -3.18 -3.60 -19.37
C ILE A 83 -3.96 -2.39 -19.85
N ASP A 84 -4.50 -2.46 -21.06
CA ASP A 84 -5.40 -1.42 -21.58
C ASP A 84 -6.82 -1.67 -21.08
N HIS A 85 -7.43 -2.79 -21.49
CA HIS A 85 -8.76 -3.17 -21.01
C HIS A 85 -9.01 -4.69 -21.10
N VAL A 86 -10.14 -5.10 -20.51
CA VAL A 86 -10.67 -6.46 -20.61
C VAL A 86 -11.92 -6.44 -21.50
N ASP A 87 -11.86 -7.15 -22.62
CA ASP A 87 -13.02 -7.43 -23.47
C ASP A 87 -13.68 -8.74 -22.98
N SER A 88 -14.60 -8.61 -22.04
CA SER A 88 -15.29 -9.76 -21.45
C SER A 88 -16.29 -10.42 -22.39
N ALA A 89 -16.70 -9.76 -23.49
CA ALA A 89 -17.59 -10.35 -24.47
C ALA A 89 -16.84 -11.28 -25.42
N ALA A 90 -15.54 -11.05 -25.62
CA ALA A 90 -14.67 -11.86 -26.47
C ALA A 90 -13.69 -12.74 -25.67
N ASP A 91 -13.80 -12.79 -24.34
CA ASP A 91 -12.93 -13.54 -23.42
C ASP A 91 -11.43 -13.27 -23.67
N ARG A 92 -11.05 -11.99 -23.75
CA ARG A 92 -9.67 -11.57 -23.99
C ARG A 92 -9.27 -10.34 -23.18
N VAL A 93 -7.98 -10.25 -22.93
CA VAL A 93 -7.33 -9.05 -22.36
C VAL A 93 -6.60 -8.35 -23.48
N VAL A 94 -6.77 -7.04 -23.61
CA VAL A 94 -6.03 -6.18 -24.55
C VAL A 94 -4.94 -5.45 -23.77
N LEU A 95 -3.71 -5.52 -24.28
CA LEU A 95 -2.55 -4.87 -23.68
C LEU A 95 -2.25 -3.53 -24.36
N ALA A 96 -1.51 -2.66 -23.67
CA ALA A 96 -1.18 -1.33 -24.18
C ALA A 96 -0.36 -1.31 -25.48
N ASP A 97 0.31 -2.42 -25.80
CA ASP A 97 1.03 -2.61 -27.08
C ASP A 97 0.11 -3.12 -28.23
N GLY A 98 -1.18 -3.27 -27.95
CA GLY A 98 -2.18 -3.78 -28.88
C GLY A 98 -2.23 -5.31 -28.99
N SER A 99 -1.41 -6.04 -28.26
CA SER A 99 -1.49 -7.50 -28.21
C SER A 99 -2.71 -7.97 -27.41
N GLU A 100 -3.21 -9.17 -27.74
CA GLU A 100 -4.42 -9.74 -27.15
C GLU A 100 -4.10 -11.10 -26.51
N LEU A 101 -4.61 -11.31 -25.30
CA LEU A 101 -4.46 -12.55 -24.55
C LEU A 101 -5.84 -13.20 -24.35
N PRO A 102 -6.20 -14.22 -25.13
CA PRO A 102 -7.45 -14.93 -24.93
C PRO A 102 -7.37 -15.80 -23.67
N TYR A 103 -8.48 -15.89 -22.92
CA TYR A 103 -8.55 -16.67 -21.68
C TYR A 103 -9.78 -17.56 -21.61
N ASP A 104 -9.69 -18.63 -20.84
CA ASP A 104 -10.82 -19.45 -20.40
C ASP A 104 -11.16 -19.13 -18.93
N VAL A 105 -10.19 -18.57 -18.19
CA VAL A 105 -10.34 -18.05 -16.83
C VAL A 105 -9.51 -16.78 -16.69
N LEU A 106 -10.13 -15.73 -16.17
CA LEU A 106 -9.48 -14.47 -15.84
C LEU A 106 -9.40 -14.31 -14.33
N VAL A 107 -8.23 -13.91 -13.83
CA VAL A 107 -8.02 -13.52 -12.42
C VAL A 107 -7.57 -12.06 -12.40
N ILE A 108 -8.28 -11.23 -11.64
CA ILE A 108 -7.92 -9.82 -11.44
C ILE A 108 -7.23 -9.70 -10.08
N ALA A 109 -5.95 -9.36 -10.09
CA ALA A 109 -5.08 -9.24 -8.93
C ALA A 109 -4.18 -7.99 -9.01
N THR A 110 -4.69 -6.92 -9.64
CA THR A 110 -3.96 -5.68 -9.92
C THR A 110 -3.63 -4.85 -8.67
N GLY A 111 -4.25 -5.19 -7.53
CA GLY A 111 -4.03 -4.46 -6.29
C GLY A 111 -4.73 -3.11 -6.24
N ALA A 112 -4.13 -2.16 -5.50
CA ALA A 112 -4.63 -0.80 -5.35
C ALA A 112 -3.48 0.20 -5.47
N ARG A 113 -3.77 1.37 -6.01
CA ARG A 113 -2.90 2.55 -5.98
C ARG A 113 -3.37 3.55 -4.92
N LEU A 114 -2.52 4.47 -4.55
CA LEU A 114 -2.93 5.66 -3.81
C LEU A 114 -3.70 6.60 -4.76
N ALA A 115 -4.81 7.15 -4.29
CA ALA A 115 -5.62 8.13 -4.99
C ALA A 115 -5.34 9.54 -4.42
N VAL A 116 -4.08 9.93 -4.45
CA VAL A 116 -3.59 11.19 -3.85
C VAL A 116 -4.26 12.43 -4.45
N GLU A 117 -4.78 12.31 -5.68
CA GLU A 117 -5.52 13.35 -6.39
C GLU A 117 -6.91 13.63 -5.81
N GLU A 118 -7.44 12.77 -4.93
CA GLU A 118 -8.75 12.95 -4.30
C GLU A 118 -8.70 13.91 -3.10
N THR A 119 -7.51 14.28 -2.61
CA THR A 119 -7.34 15.25 -1.52
C THR A 119 -6.68 16.51 -2.04
N GLU A 120 -7.35 17.63 -1.90
CA GLU A 120 -6.85 18.94 -2.35
C GLU A 120 -5.53 19.28 -1.65
N GLY A 121 -4.56 19.76 -2.41
CA GLY A 121 -3.25 20.19 -1.93
C GLY A 121 -2.30 19.05 -1.54
N LEU A 122 -2.74 17.79 -1.41
CA LEU A 122 -1.91 16.69 -0.91
C LEU A 122 -0.61 16.50 -1.70
N THR A 123 -0.65 16.69 -3.03
CA THR A 123 0.52 16.60 -3.93
C THR A 123 1.05 17.98 -4.34
N GLY A 124 0.88 18.98 -3.48
CA GLY A 124 1.42 20.33 -3.67
C GLY A 124 2.94 20.41 -3.43
N ASP A 125 3.44 21.60 -3.19
CA ASP A 125 4.89 21.87 -3.05
C ASP A 125 5.55 21.09 -1.90
N GLY A 126 4.80 20.72 -0.87
CA GLY A 126 5.28 19.90 0.26
C GLY A 126 5.42 18.39 -0.03
N TRP A 127 4.94 17.89 -1.18
CA TRP A 127 4.97 16.45 -1.45
C TRP A 127 6.40 15.92 -1.58
N ASN A 128 6.73 14.91 -0.75
CA ASN A 128 8.06 14.35 -0.53
C ASN A 128 9.10 15.34 0.04
N GLU A 129 8.67 16.48 0.59
CA GLU A 129 9.52 17.43 1.34
C GLU A 129 9.07 17.60 2.79
N SER A 130 7.77 17.81 3.03
CA SER A 130 7.13 17.92 4.35
C SER A 130 5.92 17.00 4.49
N VAL A 131 5.36 16.54 3.36
CA VAL A 131 4.22 15.62 3.26
C VAL A 131 4.67 14.33 2.59
N PHE A 132 4.48 13.21 3.24
CA PHE A 132 5.02 11.91 2.81
C PHE A 132 3.98 10.82 2.86
N THR A 133 4.23 9.75 2.12
CA THR A 133 3.55 8.46 2.28
C THR A 133 4.58 7.36 2.54
N PHE A 134 4.21 6.33 3.29
CA PHE A 134 4.98 5.09 3.41
C PHE A 134 4.30 3.90 2.72
N TYR A 135 3.35 4.17 1.81
CA TYR A 135 2.64 3.13 1.06
C TYR A 135 3.25 2.84 -0.32
N ASP A 136 4.29 3.58 -0.71
CA ASP A 136 5.12 3.31 -1.86
C ASP A 136 6.62 3.51 -1.56
N MET A 137 7.49 3.08 -2.48
CA MET A 137 8.93 3.10 -2.26
C MET A 137 9.48 4.52 -2.25
N ALA A 138 9.05 5.36 -3.17
CA ALA A 138 9.59 6.72 -3.30
C ALA A 138 9.26 7.55 -2.05
N GLY A 139 8.00 7.50 -1.59
CA GLY A 139 7.57 8.17 -0.37
C GLY A 139 8.26 7.62 0.88
N SER A 140 8.44 6.29 0.98
CA SER A 140 9.15 5.67 2.11
C SER A 140 10.61 6.09 2.20
N LEU A 141 11.31 6.23 1.07
CA LEU A 141 12.70 6.69 1.02
C LEU A 141 12.81 8.18 1.35
N ALA A 142 11.95 9.01 0.76
CA ALA A 142 11.90 10.44 1.07
C ALA A 142 11.61 10.69 2.56
N LEU A 143 10.68 9.91 3.14
CA LEU A 143 10.38 9.97 4.57
C LEU A 143 11.55 9.49 5.44
N HIS A 144 12.34 8.52 4.99
CA HIS A 144 13.58 8.10 5.67
C HIS A 144 14.55 9.28 5.80
N ASP A 145 14.85 9.96 4.68
CA ASP A 145 15.77 11.09 4.65
C ASP A 145 15.27 12.24 5.54
N ALA A 146 13.96 12.51 5.52
CA ALA A 146 13.34 13.50 6.38
C ALA A 146 13.45 13.13 7.86
N LEU A 147 13.17 11.88 8.24
CA LEU A 147 13.26 11.43 9.64
C LEU A 147 14.71 11.41 10.16
N GLU A 148 15.70 11.12 9.31
CA GLU A 148 17.13 11.19 9.71
C GLU A 148 17.52 12.60 10.15
N SER A 149 17.04 13.63 9.44
CA SER A 149 17.34 15.04 9.72
C SER A 149 16.39 15.69 10.73
N PHE A 150 15.30 15.01 11.10
CA PHE A 150 14.28 15.56 12.02
C PHE A 150 14.80 15.61 13.45
N GLU A 151 14.87 16.79 14.05
CA GLU A 151 15.40 17.00 15.40
C GLU A 151 14.30 17.34 16.40
N ARG A 152 13.28 18.09 16.00
CA ARG A 152 12.19 18.55 16.85
C ARG A 152 10.98 18.98 16.04
N GLY A 153 9.82 19.04 16.67
CA GLY A 153 8.57 19.54 16.09
C GLY A 153 7.45 18.51 16.15
N THR A 154 6.45 18.68 15.32
CA THR A 154 5.28 17.78 15.27
C THR A 154 5.40 16.80 14.11
N LEU A 155 5.30 15.51 14.42
CA LEU A 155 5.09 14.45 13.45
C LEU A 155 3.60 14.09 13.41
N LEU A 156 2.90 14.53 12.37
CA LEU A 156 1.50 14.20 12.15
C LEU A 156 1.39 12.92 11.31
N VAL A 157 0.76 11.90 11.87
CA VAL A 157 0.36 10.68 11.16
C VAL A 157 -1.14 10.79 10.86
N ASN A 158 -1.47 11.16 9.64
CA ASN A 158 -2.83 11.45 9.23
C ASN A 158 -3.43 10.32 8.38
N VAL A 159 -4.57 9.78 8.82
CA VAL A 159 -5.42 8.90 8.01
C VAL A 159 -6.36 9.79 7.22
N VAL A 160 -5.99 10.07 5.98
CA VAL A 160 -6.68 11.07 5.13
C VAL A 160 -8.12 10.65 4.82
N ASP A 161 -8.35 9.37 4.52
CA ASP A 161 -9.67 8.83 4.19
C ASP A 161 -9.78 7.33 4.52
N LEU A 162 -10.98 6.77 4.45
CA LEU A 162 -11.29 5.35 4.64
C LEU A 162 -12.18 4.85 3.49
N PRO A 163 -12.00 3.60 3.03
CA PRO A 163 -11.04 2.59 3.52
C PRO A 163 -9.62 2.80 3.00
N ILE A 164 -8.63 2.49 3.82
CA ILE A 164 -7.22 2.50 3.43
C ILE A 164 -6.65 1.08 3.32
N LYS A 165 -5.61 0.92 2.52
CA LYS A 165 -4.81 -0.31 2.49
C LYS A 165 -4.08 -0.47 3.82
N CYS A 166 -4.26 -1.63 4.50
CA CYS A 166 -3.69 -1.91 5.81
C CYS A 166 -4.05 -0.86 6.89
N PRO A 167 -5.28 -0.86 7.41
CA PRO A 167 -5.76 0.18 8.33
C PRO A 167 -5.04 0.22 9.69
N VAL A 168 -4.19 -0.75 10.01
CA VAL A 168 -3.36 -0.74 11.22
C VAL A 168 -2.01 -0.06 11.01
N ALA A 169 -1.53 0.05 9.79
CA ALA A 169 -0.19 0.57 9.49
C ALA A 169 0.08 1.99 10.01
N PRO A 170 -0.85 2.96 9.99
CA PRO A 170 -0.62 4.27 10.61
C PRO A 170 -0.39 4.19 12.13
N LEU A 171 -1.08 3.29 12.83
CA LEU A 171 -0.84 3.05 14.25
C LEU A 171 0.53 2.41 14.51
N GLU A 172 0.89 1.41 13.71
CA GLU A 172 2.22 0.78 13.76
C GLU A 172 3.32 1.81 13.50
N PHE A 173 3.08 2.73 12.57
CA PHE A 173 4.00 3.85 12.29
C PHE A 173 4.19 4.75 13.51
N CYS A 174 3.13 5.12 14.24
CA CYS A 174 3.22 5.91 15.46
C CYS A 174 4.11 5.23 16.53
N PHE A 175 3.95 3.92 16.71
CA PHE A 175 4.76 3.17 17.69
C PHE A 175 6.22 3.02 17.25
N LEU A 176 6.46 2.85 15.95
CA LEU A 176 7.81 2.84 15.40
C LEU A 176 8.48 4.21 15.52
N ALA A 177 7.75 5.29 15.31
CA ALA A 177 8.24 6.66 15.49
C ALA A 177 8.60 6.94 16.96
N ASP A 178 7.74 6.54 17.90
CA ASP A 178 8.04 6.63 19.34
C ASP A 178 9.34 5.91 19.69
N TRP A 179 9.49 4.67 19.24
CA TRP A 179 10.72 3.90 19.41
C TRP A 179 11.94 4.58 18.75
N TYR A 180 11.82 5.01 17.50
CA TYR A 180 12.90 5.60 16.71
C TYR A 180 13.44 6.89 17.36
N PHE A 181 12.55 7.79 17.77
CA PHE A 181 12.97 9.03 18.44
C PHE A 181 13.49 8.80 19.86
N THR A 182 13.02 7.74 20.55
CA THR A 182 13.57 7.31 21.83
C THR A 182 15.00 6.82 21.68
N GLU A 183 15.29 5.97 20.70
CA GLU A 183 16.66 5.48 20.40
C GLU A 183 17.60 6.62 20.00
N ARG A 184 17.08 7.65 19.34
CA ARG A 184 17.85 8.86 19.01
C ARG A 184 18.00 9.84 20.17
N GLY A 185 17.34 9.63 21.29
CA GLY A 185 17.40 10.49 22.49
C GLY A 185 16.72 11.86 22.30
N ILE A 186 15.80 11.98 21.35
CA ILE A 186 15.07 13.24 21.06
C ILE A 186 13.55 13.12 21.23
N ARG A 187 13.05 12.02 21.83
CA ARG A 187 11.61 11.75 21.94
C ARG A 187 10.83 12.89 22.58
N ASP A 188 11.39 13.55 23.61
CA ASP A 188 10.79 14.67 24.36
C ASP A 188 10.74 15.98 23.55
N GLN A 189 11.40 16.05 22.38
CA GLN A 189 11.40 17.20 21.48
C GLN A 189 10.41 17.01 20.31
N VAL A 190 9.78 15.82 20.25
CA VAL A 190 8.90 15.46 19.15
C VAL A 190 7.49 15.18 19.67
N ASP A 191 6.54 15.96 19.17
CA ASP A 191 5.11 15.72 19.38
C ASP A 191 4.60 14.78 18.28
N ILE A 192 4.18 13.58 18.68
CA ILE A 192 3.56 12.64 17.72
C ILE A 192 2.05 12.76 17.81
N VAL A 193 1.40 13.08 16.70
CA VAL A 193 -0.04 13.22 16.59
C VAL A 193 -0.57 12.17 15.60
N TYR A 194 -1.58 11.41 16.03
CA TYR A 194 -2.30 10.47 15.18
C TYR A 194 -3.72 11.00 14.94
N ALA A 195 -4.00 11.45 13.70
CA ALA A 195 -5.30 11.93 13.28
C ALA A 195 -6.02 10.89 12.43
N THR A 196 -7.32 10.69 12.71
CA THR A 196 -8.13 9.66 12.02
C THR A 196 -9.60 10.09 11.92
N PRO A 197 -10.30 9.76 10.82
CA PRO A 197 -11.74 9.98 10.73
C PRO A 197 -12.57 9.03 11.61
N LEU A 198 -11.97 8.01 12.21
CA LEU A 198 -12.66 7.10 13.15
C LEU A 198 -13.02 7.81 14.45
N ASP A 199 -14.02 7.30 15.16
CA ASP A 199 -14.42 7.70 16.51
C ASP A 199 -13.47 7.20 17.62
N GLY A 200 -12.42 6.49 17.27
CA GLY A 200 -11.43 5.93 18.17
C GLY A 200 -10.16 5.51 17.46
N ALA A 201 -9.20 4.96 18.19
CA ALA A 201 -7.90 4.58 17.65
C ALA A 201 -7.98 3.48 16.57
N PHE A 202 -9.04 2.69 16.54
CA PHE A 202 -9.21 1.60 15.59
C PHE A 202 -10.69 1.20 15.40
N THR A 203 -10.99 0.43 14.32
CA THR A 203 -12.35 0.05 13.93
C THR A 203 -13.05 -0.94 14.86
N LYS A 204 -12.30 -1.69 15.68
CA LYS A 204 -12.86 -2.72 16.58
C LYS A 204 -12.81 -2.24 18.04
N PRO A 205 -13.94 -2.17 18.77
CA PRO A 205 -14.01 -1.49 20.08
C PRO A 205 -12.97 -1.97 21.09
N VAL A 206 -12.77 -3.29 21.21
CA VAL A 206 -11.79 -3.84 22.17
C VAL A 206 -10.35 -3.49 21.78
N ALA A 207 -10.03 -3.55 20.49
CA ALA A 207 -8.72 -3.17 19.99
C ALA A 207 -8.52 -1.65 20.10
N SER A 208 -9.54 -0.86 19.75
CA SER A 208 -9.52 0.60 19.85
C SER A 208 -9.21 1.06 21.28
N ALA A 209 -9.91 0.51 22.28
CA ALA A 209 -9.67 0.86 23.68
C ALA A 209 -8.23 0.55 24.15
N LYS A 210 -7.68 -0.62 23.74
CA LYS A 210 -6.31 -1.01 24.09
C LYS A 210 -5.28 -0.14 23.38
N LEU A 211 -5.48 0.13 22.09
CA LEU A 211 -4.56 0.95 21.30
C LEU A 211 -4.58 2.40 21.77
N LYS A 212 -5.76 2.95 22.14
CA LYS A 212 -5.85 4.28 22.76
C LYS A 212 -5.02 4.36 24.02
N ALA A 213 -5.15 3.39 24.93
CA ALA A 213 -4.37 3.37 26.17
C ALA A 213 -2.85 3.29 25.92
N LEU A 214 -2.42 2.54 24.88
CA LEU A 214 -1.01 2.46 24.47
C LEU A 214 -0.51 3.77 23.86
N LEU A 215 -1.33 4.45 23.05
CA LEU A 215 -0.98 5.76 22.51
C LEU A 215 -0.80 6.78 23.62
N GLU A 216 -1.73 6.81 24.62
CA GLU A 216 -1.64 7.67 25.79
C GLU A 216 -0.37 7.37 26.62
N GLU A 217 -0.05 6.10 26.87
CA GLU A 217 1.18 5.67 27.58
C GLU A 217 2.45 6.16 26.87
N LYS A 218 2.44 6.17 25.55
CA LYS A 218 3.55 6.59 24.68
C LYS A 218 3.60 8.11 24.45
N GLY A 219 2.65 8.87 24.98
CA GLY A 219 2.56 10.31 24.74
C GLY A 219 2.28 10.65 23.29
N VAL A 220 1.52 9.79 22.60
CA VAL A 220 1.01 10.06 21.24
C VAL A 220 -0.38 10.68 21.36
N ASN A 221 -0.56 11.86 20.79
CA ASN A 221 -1.82 12.58 20.81
C ASN A 221 -2.79 11.98 19.76
N LEU A 222 -3.92 11.44 20.21
CA LEU A 222 -4.95 10.89 19.35
C LEU A 222 -6.03 11.94 19.06
N VAL A 223 -6.23 12.26 17.78
CA VAL A 223 -7.30 13.12 17.27
C VAL A 223 -8.27 12.25 16.47
N THR A 224 -9.48 12.08 16.97
CA THR A 224 -10.55 11.29 16.34
C THR A 224 -11.53 12.18 15.60
N GLU A 225 -12.36 11.56 14.71
CA GLU A 225 -13.39 12.26 13.93
C GLU A 225 -12.80 13.40 13.07
N PHE A 226 -11.51 13.31 12.74
CA PHE A 226 -10.82 14.27 11.92
C PHE A 226 -10.93 13.86 10.44
N ASN A 227 -11.77 14.56 9.70
CA ASN A 227 -11.92 14.37 8.26
C ASN A 227 -11.05 15.39 7.53
N THR A 228 -10.04 14.92 6.83
CA THR A 228 -9.10 15.76 6.09
C THR A 228 -9.83 16.38 4.90
N GLY A 229 -9.86 17.71 4.83
CA GLY A 229 -10.42 18.45 3.68
C GLY A 229 -9.36 18.83 2.68
N GLU A 230 -8.26 19.41 3.18
CA GLU A 230 -7.15 19.88 2.34
C GLU A 230 -5.81 19.73 3.08
N VAL A 231 -4.73 19.76 2.33
CA VAL A 231 -3.36 19.85 2.84
C VAL A 231 -2.73 21.07 2.17
N ASP A 232 -2.24 22.01 2.97
CA ASP A 232 -1.49 23.14 2.39
C ASP A 232 -0.07 22.74 2.01
N GLY A 233 0.57 23.57 1.18
CA GLY A 233 1.92 23.27 0.68
C GLY A 233 3.01 23.33 1.75
N GLU A 234 2.71 23.79 2.96
CA GLU A 234 3.63 23.86 4.09
C GLU A 234 3.49 22.65 5.05
N GLY A 235 2.54 21.74 4.75
CA GLY A 235 2.30 20.52 5.52
C GLY A 235 1.28 20.67 6.65
N GLU A 236 0.57 21.78 6.72
CA GLU A 236 -0.59 21.92 7.58
C GLU A 236 -1.80 21.16 6.99
N VAL A 237 -2.60 20.55 7.85
CA VAL A 237 -3.76 19.76 7.44
C VAL A 237 -5.03 20.42 7.96
N GLY A 238 -5.87 20.87 7.04
CA GLY A 238 -7.19 21.40 7.32
C GLY A 238 -8.25 20.30 7.49
N ALA A 239 -9.15 20.46 8.47
CA ALA A 239 -10.33 19.62 8.59
C ALA A 239 -11.39 20.04 7.56
N GLY A 240 -11.87 19.08 6.76
CA GLY A 240 -13.04 19.31 5.90
C GLY A 240 -14.31 19.47 6.75
N GLU A 241 -15.20 20.34 6.33
CA GLU A 241 -16.56 20.40 6.89
C GLU A 241 -17.29 19.10 6.52
N GLY A 242 -17.30 18.17 7.45
CA GLY A 242 -18.07 16.92 7.31
C GLY A 242 -19.54 17.24 7.43
N GLY A 243 -20.16 17.57 6.32
CA GLY A 243 -21.63 17.59 6.21
C GLY A 243 -22.15 16.15 6.29
N CYS A 244 -22.56 15.71 7.48
CA CYS A 244 -23.53 14.62 7.60
C CYS A 244 -24.85 15.12 7.07
N GLU A 245 -25.08 15.10 5.76
CA GLU A 245 -26.43 15.04 5.23
C GLU A 245 -26.87 13.58 5.28
N GLY A 246 -27.51 13.24 6.39
CA GLY A 246 -28.31 12.03 6.47
C GLY A 246 -29.63 12.21 5.71
N ASP A 247 -29.91 11.28 4.84
CA ASP A 247 -31.26 10.80 4.48
C ASP A 247 -31.23 9.26 4.33
#